data_f242292a6c451b7165b4f0c67f4aa89b
#
_entry.id   f242292a6c451b7165b4f0c67f4aa89b
#
_cell.length_a   1.000
_cell.length_b   1.000
_cell.length_c   1.000
_cell.angle_alpha   90.00
_cell.angle_beta   90.00
_cell.angle_gamma   90.00
#
_symmetry.space_group_name_H-M   'P 1'
#
loop_
_entity.id
_entity.type
_entity.pdbx_description
1 polymer ?
#
loop_
_entity_poly.entity_id
_entity_poly.type
_entity_poly.pdbx_seq_one_letter_code
_entity_poly.pdbx_strand_id
1 'polypeptide(L)'
;GAFMVANLLSHSNLFAAGIARSGAYNRTLTPFGFQSEQRSYWEAPDIYYNMSPFMHSDKMKTPLLLIHGEDDNNSGTYPMQSERYFNALKGLGATVRLVMLPKESHGYRSKESIFHVLWEQDQWLEKYVKNKKP
;
A
#
# COMPACT_ATOMS: atom_id res chain seq x y z
N GLY A 1 -6.23 -5.22 -5.71
CA GLY A 1 -5.15 -4.55 -5.84
C GLY A 1 -4.16 -4.33 -4.73
N ALA A 2 -3.82 -3.09 -4.52
CA ALA A 2 -2.74 -2.70 -3.61
C ALA A 2 -3.01 -3.09 -2.15
N PHE A 3 -4.24 -2.93 -1.68
CA PHE A 3 -4.56 -3.30 -0.30
C PHE A 3 -4.44 -4.81 -0.09
N MET A 4 -4.78 -5.59 -1.11
CA MET A 4 -4.69 -7.05 -1.03
C MET A 4 -3.23 -7.51 -0.90
N VAL A 5 -2.31 -6.90 -1.66
CA VAL A 5 -0.88 -7.14 -1.52
C VAL A 5 -0.43 -6.83 -0.09
N ALA A 6 -0.74 -5.63 0.40
CA ALA A 6 -0.34 -5.22 1.74
C ALA A 6 -0.95 -6.11 2.82
N ASN A 7 -2.21 -6.53 2.65
CA ASN A 7 -2.88 -7.40 3.61
C ASN A 7 -2.23 -8.79 3.64
N LEU A 8 -1.92 -9.36 2.47
CA LEU A 8 -1.21 -10.64 2.39
C LEU A 8 0.15 -10.57 3.07
N LEU A 9 0.91 -9.50 2.84
CA LEU A 9 2.23 -9.34 3.44
C LEU A 9 2.17 -9.15 4.96
N SER A 10 1.07 -8.59 5.46
CA SER A 10 0.86 -8.43 6.91
C SER A 10 0.61 -9.77 7.62
N HIS A 11 0.12 -10.77 6.88
CA HIS A 11 -0.27 -12.07 7.43
C HIS A 11 0.62 -13.22 6.96
N SER A 12 1.66 -12.94 6.18
CA SER A 12 2.54 -13.98 5.64
C SER A 12 3.94 -13.42 5.43
N ASN A 13 4.96 -14.22 5.68
CA ASN A 13 6.36 -13.90 5.39
C ASN A 13 6.94 -14.77 4.27
N LEU A 14 6.07 -15.29 3.40
CA LEU A 14 6.48 -16.13 2.27
C LEU A 14 7.08 -15.33 1.10
N PHE A 15 6.89 -14.01 1.08
CA PHE A 15 7.29 -13.16 -0.04
C PHE A 15 8.58 -12.40 0.27
N ALA A 16 9.45 -12.28 -0.73
CA ALA A 16 10.73 -11.57 -0.59
C ALA A 16 10.58 -10.05 -0.67
N ALA A 17 9.55 -9.56 -1.37
CA ALA A 17 9.27 -8.13 -1.51
C ALA A 17 7.84 -7.92 -1.97
N GLY A 18 7.32 -6.70 -1.78
CA GLY A 18 6.00 -6.31 -2.25
C GLY A 18 6.01 -4.93 -2.88
N ILE A 19 5.07 -4.69 -3.80
CA ILE A 19 4.85 -3.41 -4.46
C ILE A 19 3.35 -3.15 -4.45
N ALA A 20 2.95 -2.01 -3.89
CA ALA A 20 1.54 -1.63 -3.80
C ALA A 20 1.35 -0.22 -4.34
N ARG A 21 0.38 -0.04 -5.25
CA ARG A 21 0.14 1.23 -5.93
C ARG A 21 -1.27 1.73 -5.66
N SER A 22 -1.38 2.99 -5.25
CA SER A 22 -2.65 3.72 -5.11
C SER A 22 -3.66 2.97 -4.23
N GLY A 23 -3.21 2.46 -3.08
CA GLY A 23 -4.04 1.60 -2.23
C GLY A 23 -4.81 2.33 -1.16
N ALA A 24 -5.78 1.61 -0.59
CA ALA A 24 -6.50 2.01 0.61
C ALA A 24 -6.10 1.04 1.72
N TYR A 25 -5.24 1.49 2.61
CA TYR A 25 -4.64 0.62 3.62
C TYR A 25 -5.37 0.66 4.97
N ASN A 26 -6.23 1.64 5.16
CA ASN A 26 -7.05 1.76 6.37
C ASN A 26 -8.51 1.92 5.98
N ARG A 27 -9.27 0.84 6.07
CA ARG A 27 -10.68 0.79 5.67
C ARG A 27 -11.60 1.54 6.64
N THR A 28 -11.12 1.83 7.85
CA THR A 28 -11.92 2.64 8.78
C THR A 28 -12.12 4.07 8.27
N LEU A 29 -11.29 4.52 7.33
CA LEU A 29 -11.43 5.84 6.71
C LEU A 29 -12.47 5.85 5.57
N THR A 30 -12.98 4.68 5.17
CA THR A 30 -14.12 4.55 4.26
C THR A 30 -15.19 3.73 4.96
N PRO A 31 -15.84 4.29 6.01
CA PRO A 31 -16.62 3.47 6.96
C PRO A 31 -18.00 3.05 6.47
N PHE A 32 -18.40 3.43 5.27
CA PHE A 32 -19.72 3.10 4.73
C PHE A 32 -19.62 2.09 3.58
N GLY A 33 -18.68 1.16 3.65
CA GLY A 33 -18.53 0.09 2.70
C GLY A 33 -17.25 0.17 1.89
N PHE A 34 -16.82 -0.96 1.39
CA PHE A 34 -15.70 -1.07 0.45
C PHE A 34 -15.84 -2.37 -0.33
N GLN A 35 -15.51 -2.34 -1.63
CA GLN A 35 -15.63 -3.51 -2.50
C GLN A 35 -17.02 -4.14 -2.37
N SER A 36 -17.11 -5.40 -1.94
CA SER A 36 -18.38 -6.11 -1.77
C SER A 36 -18.97 -5.99 -0.37
N GLU A 37 -18.28 -5.32 0.55
CA GLU A 37 -18.80 -5.13 1.91
C GLU A 37 -19.76 -3.94 1.94
N GLN A 38 -21.02 -4.19 2.28
CA GLN A 38 -22.06 -3.16 2.29
C GLN A 38 -22.33 -2.60 3.69
N ARG A 39 -21.91 -3.32 4.74
CA ARG A 39 -22.13 -2.87 6.12
C ARG A 39 -21.16 -1.74 6.47
N SER A 40 -21.60 -0.84 7.36
CA SER A 40 -20.74 0.22 7.85
C SER A 40 -19.69 -0.31 8.83
N TYR A 41 -18.69 0.51 9.10
CA TYR A 41 -17.68 0.17 10.11
C TYR A 41 -18.32 -0.21 11.45
N TRP A 42 -19.32 0.55 11.87
CA TRP A 42 -19.95 0.34 13.18
C TRP A 42 -20.79 -0.93 13.25
N GLU A 43 -21.26 -1.40 12.10
CA GLU A 43 -21.99 -2.67 11.99
C GLU A 43 -21.05 -3.88 11.93
N ALA A 44 -19.85 -3.70 11.39
CA ALA A 44 -18.90 -4.81 11.17
C ALA A 44 -17.46 -4.38 11.48
N PRO A 45 -17.18 -3.88 12.70
CA PRO A 45 -15.85 -3.34 13.01
C PRO A 45 -14.72 -4.36 12.84
N ASP A 46 -14.96 -5.62 13.13
CA ASP A 46 -13.93 -6.67 13.00
C ASP A 46 -13.50 -6.87 11.56
N ILE A 47 -14.43 -6.76 10.62
CA ILE A 47 -14.13 -6.90 9.20
C ILE A 47 -13.26 -5.73 8.73
N TYR A 48 -13.62 -4.51 9.11
CA TYR A 48 -12.83 -3.33 8.78
C TYR A 48 -11.42 -3.41 9.37
N TYR A 49 -11.31 -3.85 10.61
CA TYR A 49 -10.01 -4.02 11.26
C TYR A 49 -9.16 -5.07 10.52
N ASN A 50 -9.72 -6.24 10.26
CA ASN A 50 -8.99 -7.34 9.64
C ASN A 50 -8.60 -7.04 8.19
N MET A 51 -9.37 -6.22 7.49
CA MET A 51 -9.13 -5.86 6.10
C MET A 51 -8.35 -4.54 5.96
N SER A 52 -7.77 -4.04 7.04
CA SER A 52 -6.94 -2.84 7.05
C SER A 52 -5.48 -3.21 7.33
N PRO A 53 -4.63 -3.30 6.29
CA PRO A 53 -3.19 -3.57 6.49
C PRO A 53 -2.53 -2.62 7.49
N PHE A 54 -3.01 -1.39 7.56
CA PHE A 54 -2.51 -0.39 8.51
C PHE A 54 -2.55 -0.91 9.95
N MET A 55 -3.61 -1.62 10.32
CA MET A 55 -3.78 -2.15 11.67
C MET A 55 -2.80 -3.28 12.01
N HIS A 56 -2.15 -3.84 10.99
CA HIS A 56 -1.21 -4.94 11.13
C HIS A 56 0.21 -4.52 10.75
N SER A 57 0.50 -3.23 10.78
CA SER A 57 1.81 -2.69 10.40
C SER A 57 2.96 -3.27 11.24
N ASP A 58 2.70 -3.60 12.50
CA ASP A 58 3.67 -4.20 13.40
C ASP A 58 4.10 -5.62 13.00
N LYS A 59 3.32 -6.26 12.14
CA LYS A 59 3.59 -7.63 11.67
C LYS A 59 4.30 -7.66 10.32
N MET A 60 4.53 -6.52 9.71
CA MET A 60 5.15 -6.44 8.39
C MET A 60 6.64 -6.78 8.47
N LYS A 61 7.05 -7.87 7.83
CA LYS A 61 8.45 -8.30 7.76
C LYS A 61 9.02 -8.23 6.35
N THR A 62 8.18 -8.06 5.36
CA THR A 62 8.57 -8.04 3.94
C THR A 62 8.82 -6.60 3.49
N PRO A 63 9.94 -6.32 2.78
CA PRO A 63 10.15 -5.00 2.20
C PRO A 63 9.00 -4.59 1.29
N LEU A 64 8.49 -3.38 1.46
CA LEU A 64 7.31 -2.90 0.75
C LEU A 64 7.58 -1.55 0.08
N LEU A 65 7.33 -1.49 -1.22
CA LEU A 65 7.36 -0.25 -2.01
C LEU A 65 5.92 0.24 -2.18
N LEU A 66 5.67 1.46 -1.74
CA LEU A 66 4.37 2.13 -1.89
C LEU A 66 4.50 3.21 -2.95
N ILE A 67 3.56 3.25 -3.90
CA ILE A 67 3.54 4.25 -4.98
C ILE A 67 2.15 4.87 -4.99
N HIS A 68 2.07 6.20 -5.08
CA HIS A 68 0.79 6.91 -5.09
C HIS A 68 0.89 8.19 -5.91
N GLY A 69 -0.15 8.50 -6.68
CA GLY A 69 -0.26 9.78 -7.37
C GLY A 69 -0.65 10.89 -6.40
N GLU A 70 0.04 12.01 -6.43
CA GLU A 70 -0.22 13.14 -5.52
C GLU A 70 -1.62 13.73 -5.69
N ASP A 71 -2.19 13.63 -6.89
CA ASP A 71 -3.51 14.18 -7.24
C ASP A 71 -4.63 13.14 -7.20
N ASP A 72 -4.39 11.99 -6.58
CA ASP A 72 -5.43 10.96 -6.47
C ASP A 72 -6.61 11.48 -5.64
N ASN A 73 -7.75 11.64 -6.28
CA ASN A 73 -8.98 12.12 -5.66
C ASN A 73 -10.07 11.05 -5.59
N ASN A 74 -9.73 9.81 -5.80
CA ASN A 74 -10.64 8.70 -5.59
C ASN A 74 -10.89 8.57 -4.08
N SER A 75 -12.16 8.59 -3.67
CA SER A 75 -12.53 8.75 -2.26
C SER A 75 -11.93 7.69 -1.32
N GLY A 76 -11.68 6.49 -1.80
CA GLY A 76 -11.08 5.43 -0.98
C GLY A 76 -9.57 5.42 -0.97
N THR A 77 -8.93 6.12 -1.91
CA THR A 77 -7.50 6.02 -2.14
C THR A 77 -6.81 7.39 -2.21
N TYR A 78 -7.20 8.32 -1.36
CA TYR A 78 -6.46 9.57 -1.24
C TYR A 78 -4.99 9.29 -0.89
N PRO A 79 -4.06 10.16 -1.35
CA PRO A 79 -2.62 9.94 -1.09
C PRO A 79 -2.28 9.76 0.38
N MET A 80 -3.05 10.35 1.29
CA MET A 80 -2.86 10.19 2.73
C MET A 80 -2.86 8.73 3.17
N GLN A 81 -3.56 7.85 2.46
CA GLN A 81 -3.56 6.42 2.77
C GLN A 81 -2.13 5.86 2.72
N SER A 82 -1.40 6.13 1.65
CA SER A 82 -0.01 5.70 1.50
C SER A 82 0.92 6.40 2.47
N GLU A 83 0.72 7.71 2.67
CA GLU A 83 1.56 8.49 3.57
C GLU A 83 1.45 8.01 5.01
N ARG A 84 0.22 7.79 5.48
CA ARG A 84 -0.02 7.33 6.85
C ARG A 84 0.48 5.89 7.06
N TYR A 85 0.28 5.04 6.07
CA TYR A 85 0.77 3.67 6.14
C TYR A 85 2.30 3.65 6.15
N PHE A 86 2.93 4.44 5.28
CA PHE A 86 4.39 4.60 5.27
C PHE A 86 4.92 5.03 6.63
N ASN A 87 4.28 6.04 7.24
CA ASN A 87 4.72 6.56 8.54
C ASN A 87 4.61 5.50 9.63
N ALA A 88 3.54 4.71 9.62
CA ALA A 88 3.37 3.62 10.60
C ALA A 88 4.44 2.55 10.43
N LEU A 89 4.68 2.10 9.20
CA LEU A 89 5.68 1.08 8.91
C LEU A 89 7.08 1.57 9.26
N LYS A 90 7.41 2.80 8.89
CA LYS A 90 8.70 3.40 9.19
C LYS A 90 8.93 3.50 10.70
N GLY A 91 7.92 3.96 11.43
CA GLY A 91 7.97 4.09 12.89
C GLY A 91 8.16 2.76 13.60
N LEU A 92 7.69 1.67 13.00
CA LEU A 92 7.83 0.31 13.55
C LEU A 92 9.10 -0.40 13.06
N GLY A 93 9.95 0.28 12.29
CA GLY A 93 11.22 -0.28 11.84
C GLY A 93 11.13 -1.17 10.61
N ALA A 94 10.00 -1.17 9.89
CA ALA A 94 9.85 -1.95 8.67
C ALA A 94 10.69 -1.36 7.53
N THR A 95 11.06 -2.21 6.57
CA THR A 95 11.73 -1.78 5.34
C THR A 95 10.66 -1.32 4.36
N VAL A 96 10.54 -0.02 4.16
CA VAL A 96 9.48 0.57 3.34
C VAL A 96 10.01 1.79 2.60
N ARG A 97 9.52 1.98 1.37
CA ARG A 97 9.80 3.16 0.56
C ARG A 97 8.50 3.70 0.01
N LEU A 98 8.35 5.02 0.03
CA LEU A 98 7.18 5.70 -0.54
C LEU A 98 7.62 6.56 -1.72
N VAL A 99 6.95 6.37 -2.86
CA VAL A 99 7.17 7.16 -4.07
C VAL A 99 5.87 7.90 -4.39
N MET A 100 5.92 9.23 -4.36
CA MET A 100 4.79 10.08 -4.73
C MET A 100 5.01 10.61 -6.15
N LEU A 101 3.98 10.47 -6.99
CA LEU A 101 4.06 10.89 -8.39
C LEU A 101 3.36 12.24 -8.57
N PRO A 102 4.11 13.31 -8.88
CA PRO A 102 3.50 14.63 -9.04
C PRO A 102 2.47 14.65 -10.17
N LYS A 103 1.34 15.35 -9.94
CA LYS A 103 0.27 15.54 -10.93
C LYS A 103 -0.41 14.27 -11.43
N GLU A 104 -0.13 13.12 -10.82
CA GLU A 104 -0.80 11.87 -11.19
C GLU A 104 -1.98 11.60 -10.26
N SER A 105 -3.06 11.08 -10.84
CA SER A 105 -4.25 10.68 -10.11
C SER A 105 -4.22 9.19 -9.77
N HIS A 106 -5.37 8.56 -9.65
CA HIS A 106 -5.44 7.13 -9.31
C HIS A 106 -4.77 6.25 -10.38
N GLY A 107 -4.93 6.60 -11.65
CA GLY A 107 -4.21 5.97 -12.76
C GLY A 107 -3.11 6.88 -13.27
N TYR A 108 -1.94 6.33 -13.60
CA TYR A 108 -0.78 7.12 -14.00
C TYR A 108 -0.79 7.29 -15.52
N ARG A 109 -0.68 8.53 -16.00
CA ARG A 109 -0.81 8.86 -17.42
C ARG A 109 0.44 9.44 -18.06
N SER A 110 1.26 10.19 -17.29
CA SER A 110 2.42 10.80 -17.91
C SER A 110 3.47 9.75 -18.22
N LYS A 111 4.15 9.91 -19.35
CA LYS A 111 5.20 9.01 -19.78
C LYS A 111 6.33 8.97 -18.75
N GLU A 112 6.69 10.13 -18.21
CA GLU A 112 7.73 10.26 -17.20
C GLU A 112 7.36 9.49 -15.93
N SER A 113 6.13 9.61 -15.47
CA SER A 113 5.66 8.89 -14.29
C SER A 113 5.66 7.38 -14.51
N ILE A 114 5.20 6.94 -15.68
CA ILE A 114 5.18 5.51 -16.01
C ILE A 114 6.59 4.94 -16.02
N PHE A 115 7.55 5.63 -16.66
CA PHE A 115 8.93 5.19 -16.66
C PHE A 115 9.54 5.22 -15.26
N HIS A 116 9.22 6.23 -14.47
CA HIS A 116 9.71 6.32 -13.09
C HIS A 116 9.20 5.14 -12.24
N VAL A 117 7.92 4.80 -12.39
CA VAL A 117 7.33 3.65 -11.68
C VAL A 117 8.04 2.36 -12.08
N LEU A 118 8.25 2.14 -13.38
CA LEU A 118 8.93 0.94 -13.87
C LEU A 118 10.36 0.86 -13.32
N TRP A 119 11.06 1.98 -13.29
CA TRP A 119 12.42 2.05 -12.75
C TRP A 119 12.43 1.72 -11.24
N GLU A 120 11.53 2.34 -10.47
CA GLU A 120 11.44 2.10 -9.04
C GLU A 120 11.11 0.63 -8.74
N GLN A 121 10.18 0.04 -9.49
CA GLN A 121 9.81 -1.37 -9.33
C GLN A 121 11.00 -2.28 -9.64
N ASP A 122 11.72 -2.00 -10.71
CA ASP A 122 12.89 -2.79 -11.09
C ASP A 122 13.98 -2.71 -10.03
N GLN A 123 14.29 -1.52 -9.52
CA GLN A 123 15.29 -1.33 -8.47
C GLN A 123 14.89 -2.08 -7.19
N TRP A 124 13.61 -2.03 -6.82
CA TRP A 124 13.11 -2.70 -5.63
C TRP A 124 13.24 -4.22 -5.73
N LEU A 125 12.83 -4.77 -6.87
CA LEU A 125 12.93 -6.21 -7.13
C LEU A 125 14.39 -6.67 -7.24
N GLU A 126 15.24 -5.87 -7.85
CA GLU A 126 16.67 -6.16 -7.94
C GLU A 126 17.27 -6.29 -6.54
N LYS A 127 16.96 -5.34 -5.68
CA LYS A 127 17.55 -5.28 -4.34
C LYS A 127 17.04 -6.39 -3.42
N TYR A 128 15.74 -6.69 -3.45
CA TYR A 128 15.13 -7.56 -2.44
C TYR A 128 14.74 -8.95 -2.94
N VAL A 129 14.78 -9.19 -4.23
CA VAL A 129 14.47 -10.50 -4.79
C VAL A 129 15.69 -11.10 -5.47
N LYS A 130 16.22 -10.43 -6.50
CA LYS A 130 17.33 -10.96 -7.29
C LYS A 130 18.63 -11.06 -6.52
N ASN A 131 18.93 -10.06 -5.68
CA ASN A 131 20.18 -9.99 -4.91
C ASN A 131 20.00 -10.45 -3.47
N LYS A 132 18.88 -11.07 -3.15
CA LYS A 132 18.63 -11.59 -1.82
C LYS A 132 19.55 -12.78 -1.56
N LYS A 133 20.37 -12.68 -0.52
CA LYS A 133 21.20 -13.80 -0.09
C LYS A 133 20.34 -14.82 0.67
N PRO A 134 20.54 -16.14 0.43
CA PRO A 134 19.82 -17.16 1.15
C PRO A 134 20.08 -17.17 2.65
#